data_3ad40cb8a10e80dd95364858cff0bb0a
#
_entry.id   3ad40cb8a10e80dd95364858cff0bb0a
#
_cell.length_a   1.000
_cell.length_b   1.000
_cell.length_c   1.000
_cell.angle_alpha   90.00
_cell.angle_beta   90.00
_cell.angle_gamma   90.00
#
_symmetry.space_group_name_H-M   'P 1'
#
loop_
_entity.id
_entity.type
_entity.pdbx_description
1 polymer ?
#
loop_
_entity_poly.entity_id
_entity_poly.type
_entity_poly.pdbx_seq_one_letter_code
_entity_poly.pdbx_strand_id
1 'polypeptide(L)'
;MNIKKAILASMIVSSMLVAVADPIPAGAAAAQEQKQADNKKVQIDQKLAAKLQKAIKVYAGKEIKLKNVGEKIEFSPSAKVDSVDGKYAIRFIIDNGKIWGIDEKVTIDKISKEDQEKILTVLKKAYANKTYAFNKEVIMQRGYDGEKEKLGVNLSYTLTGKDFDVSFAKENSAKELKGTVGGFKIQFTKEELDPKLLETAVKATKTAFNHDLMVTNAQLTNGIGWMLEDKDVLVEMERGKLTKVSHKTRKAVTTNKEISDKEAKDVVAPLAKELFNMDIAQLEVKWVSEYENYYFFKDKKPVLRAALDANKNVVSIIAGVGALYGF
;
A
#
# COMPACT_ATOMS: atom_id res chain seq x y z
N MET A 1 8.80 40.47 37.33
CA MET A 1 9.92 39.52 37.11
C MET A 1 9.62 38.70 35.85
N ASN A 2 10.33 39.01 34.78
CA ASN A 2 10.06 38.53 33.43
C ASN A 2 10.53 37.10 33.20
N ILE A 3 9.66 36.25 32.67
CA ILE A 3 10.05 34.94 32.11
C ILE A 3 9.88 35.01 30.60
N LYS A 4 11.00 34.98 29.89
CA LYS A 4 11.11 35.08 28.44
C LYS A 4 10.62 33.76 27.79
N LYS A 5 9.69 33.91 26.83
CA LYS A 5 9.32 32.84 25.88
C LYS A 5 10.46 32.67 24.87
N ALA A 6 11.04 31.50 24.81
CA ALA A 6 11.94 31.09 23.73
C ALA A 6 11.13 30.41 22.66
N ILE A 7 10.98 31.04 21.50
CA ILE A 7 10.45 30.44 20.26
C ILE A 7 11.66 29.88 19.51
N LEU A 8 11.73 28.58 19.33
CA LEU A 8 12.72 27.95 18.46
C LEU A 8 12.14 27.89 17.06
N ALA A 9 12.61 28.78 16.19
CA ALA A 9 12.37 28.71 14.77
C ALA A 9 13.37 27.74 14.14
N SER A 10 12.86 26.65 13.54
CA SER A 10 13.68 25.74 12.75
C SER A 10 13.90 26.35 11.36
N MET A 11 15.10 26.81 11.09
CA MET A 11 15.53 27.18 9.75
C MET A 11 15.74 25.90 8.91
N ILE A 12 15.00 25.80 7.80
CA ILE A 12 15.27 24.87 6.72
C ILE A 12 16.41 25.47 5.91
N VAL A 13 17.58 24.88 6.00
CA VAL A 13 18.71 25.19 5.11
C VAL A 13 18.67 24.18 3.96
N SER A 14 18.26 24.68 2.79
CA SER A 14 18.42 23.98 1.52
C SER A 14 19.87 24.11 1.07
N SER A 15 20.66 23.06 1.20
CA SER A 15 21.97 22.97 0.58
C SER A 15 21.89 22.10 -0.67
N MET A 16 21.99 22.74 -1.84
CA MET A 16 22.37 22.08 -3.10
C MET A 16 23.77 21.50 -2.93
N LEU A 17 23.92 20.21 -3.12
CA LEU A 17 25.21 19.55 -3.28
C LEU A 17 25.27 18.86 -4.65
N VAL A 18 26.19 19.37 -5.43
CA VAL A 18 26.67 18.82 -6.70
C VAL A 18 27.21 17.42 -6.41
N ALA A 19 26.76 16.43 -7.17
CA ALA A 19 27.21 15.05 -7.03
C ALA A 19 28.62 14.88 -7.59
N VAL A 20 29.56 14.63 -6.70
CA VAL A 20 30.78 13.88 -6.98
C VAL A 20 30.62 12.54 -6.29
N ALA A 21 30.77 11.45 -7.03
CA ALA A 21 30.56 10.10 -6.53
C ALA A 21 31.72 9.69 -5.61
N ASP A 22 31.54 9.92 -4.34
CA ASP A 22 32.36 9.28 -3.29
C ASP A 22 31.54 8.21 -2.57
N PRO A 23 32.14 7.10 -2.12
CA PRO A 23 31.43 6.02 -1.44
C PRO A 23 30.80 6.54 -0.14
N ILE A 24 29.48 6.35 -0.01
CA ILE A 24 28.71 6.76 1.17
C ILE A 24 29.28 6.05 2.41
N PRO A 25 29.75 6.78 3.45
CA PRO A 25 30.24 6.18 4.66
C PRO A 25 29.12 5.35 5.34
N ALA A 26 29.45 4.15 5.82
CA ALA A 26 28.50 3.24 6.48
C ALA A 26 27.66 3.90 7.60
N GLY A 27 28.16 4.99 8.21
CA GLY A 27 27.44 5.79 9.21
C GLY A 27 26.26 6.62 8.65
N ALA A 28 26.26 6.98 7.35
CA ALA A 28 25.17 7.76 6.76
C ALA A 28 23.94 6.91 6.44
N ALA A 29 24.14 5.65 6.05
CA ALA A 29 23.06 4.68 5.83
C ALA A 29 22.36 4.34 7.15
N ALA A 30 23.13 4.10 8.23
CA ALA A 30 22.56 3.86 9.57
C ALA A 30 21.77 5.06 10.11
N ALA A 31 22.21 6.30 9.84
CA ALA A 31 21.49 7.52 10.23
C ALA A 31 20.20 7.73 9.41
N GLN A 32 20.17 7.32 8.15
CA GLN A 32 18.96 7.36 7.32
C GLN A 32 17.94 6.28 7.73
N GLU A 33 18.38 5.08 8.04
CA GLU A 33 17.53 4.01 8.58
C GLU A 33 16.96 4.39 9.95
N GLN A 34 17.74 5.02 10.81
CA GLN A 34 17.29 5.47 12.12
C GLN A 34 16.27 6.62 12.02
N LYS A 35 16.45 7.58 11.09
CA LYS A 35 15.47 8.63 10.81
C LYS A 35 14.18 8.08 10.19
N GLN A 36 14.24 7.08 9.32
CA GLN A 36 13.05 6.40 8.81
C GLN A 36 12.31 5.59 9.87
N ALA A 37 13.03 4.94 10.77
CA ALA A 37 12.46 4.20 11.90
C ALA A 37 11.75 5.15 12.90
N ASP A 38 12.33 6.32 13.18
CA ASP A 38 11.73 7.31 14.07
C ASP A 38 10.49 7.98 13.48
N ASN A 39 10.41 8.17 12.15
CA ASN A 39 9.22 8.67 11.47
C ASN A 39 8.01 7.71 11.50
N LYS A 40 8.23 6.44 11.82
CA LYS A 40 7.15 5.43 11.97
C LYS A 40 6.58 5.38 13.38
N LYS A 41 7.22 6.00 14.37
CA LYS A 41 6.80 5.97 15.77
C LYS A 41 5.82 7.10 16.09
N VAL A 42 4.82 6.79 16.94
CA VAL A 42 3.84 7.74 17.47
C VAL A 42 3.93 7.74 18.98
N GLN A 43 4.20 8.91 19.56
CA GLN A 43 4.23 9.08 21.01
C GLN A 43 2.81 9.03 21.58
N ILE A 44 2.65 8.31 22.68
CA ILE A 44 1.37 8.15 23.36
C ILE A 44 1.39 9.04 24.61
N ASP A 45 0.62 10.13 24.56
CA ASP A 45 0.46 10.98 25.74
C ASP A 45 -0.42 10.31 26.81
N GLN A 46 -0.43 10.86 28.01
CA GLN A 46 -1.16 10.30 29.14
C GLN A 46 -2.68 10.20 28.89
N LYS A 47 -3.27 11.16 28.17
CA LYS A 47 -4.70 11.17 27.86
C LYS A 47 -5.07 10.06 26.87
N LEU A 48 -4.27 9.90 25.83
CA LEU A 48 -4.46 8.82 24.86
C LEU A 48 -4.20 7.46 25.50
N ALA A 49 -3.15 7.33 26.33
CA ALA A 49 -2.85 6.11 27.09
C ALA A 49 -4.04 5.65 27.93
N ALA A 50 -4.71 6.57 28.64
CA ALA A 50 -5.89 6.25 29.44
C ALA A 50 -7.06 5.76 28.58
N LYS A 51 -7.29 6.38 27.39
CA LYS A 51 -8.34 5.93 26.45
C LYS A 51 -8.04 4.53 25.91
N LEU A 52 -6.79 4.28 25.50
CA LEU A 52 -6.35 2.98 24.98
C LEU A 52 -6.51 1.88 26.05
N GLN A 53 -6.09 2.19 27.28
CA GLN A 53 -6.20 1.26 28.41
C GLN A 53 -7.66 0.91 28.72
N LYS A 54 -8.56 1.89 28.65
CA LYS A 54 -10.00 1.66 28.84
C LYS A 54 -10.58 0.77 27.74
N ALA A 55 -10.23 1.05 26.48
CA ALA A 55 -10.72 0.28 25.34
C ALA A 55 -10.29 -1.19 25.40
N ILE A 56 -9.01 -1.46 25.70
CA ILE A 56 -8.52 -2.84 25.80
C ILE A 56 -9.12 -3.58 26.98
N LYS A 57 -9.37 -2.90 28.09
CA LYS A 57 -10.05 -3.49 29.24
C LYS A 57 -11.50 -3.91 28.91
N VAL A 58 -12.23 -3.06 28.18
CA VAL A 58 -13.58 -3.39 27.68
C VAL A 58 -13.54 -4.60 26.75
N TYR A 59 -12.52 -4.67 25.87
CA TYR A 59 -12.36 -5.78 24.94
C TYR A 59 -11.99 -7.09 25.63
N ALA A 60 -10.94 -7.07 26.45
CA ALA A 60 -10.34 -8.27 27.05
C ALA A 60 -11.00 -8.71 28.36
N GLY A 61 -11.88 -7.88 28.95
CA GLY A 61 -12.48 -8.12 30.27
C GLY A 61 -11.50 -8.02 31.45
N LYS A 62 -10.25 -7.62 31.20
CA LYS A 62 -9.16 -7.50 32.21
C LYS A 62 -8.14 -6.44 31.80
N GLU A 63 -7.31 -6.04 32.74
CA GLU A 63 -6.19 -5.13 32.46
C GLU A 63 -5.13 -5.81 31.57
N ILE A 64 -4.75 -5.11 30.49
CA ILE A 64 -3.70 -5.53 29.56
C ILE A 64 -2.66 -4.43 29.51
N LYS A 65 -1.39 -4.75 29.76
CA LYS A 65 -0.29 -3.79 29.69
C LYS A 65 0.04 -3.45 28.24
N LEU A 66 -0.10 -2.17 27.86
CA LEU A 66 0.23 -1.66 26.54
C LEU A 66 1.65 -1.10 26.49
N LYS A 67 2.26 -1.07 25.31
CA LYS A 67 3.48 -0.31 25.06
C LYS A 67 3.17 1.20 25.12
N ASN A 68 4.17 2.01 25.41
CA ASN A 68 4.04 3.47 25.49
C ASN A 68 4.34 4.20 24.18
N VAL A 69 4.62 3.46 23.12
CA VAL A 69 4.91 3.97 21.77
C VAL A 69 4.06 3.21 20.77
N GLY A 70 3.40 3.95 19.88
CA GLY A 70 2.65 3.41 18.76
C GLY A 70 3.46 3.36 17.47
N GLU A 71 2.95 2.63 16.48
CA GLU A 71 3.49 2.54 15.15
C GLU A 71 2.48 3.05 14.12
N LYS A 72 2.90 3.94 13.22
CA LYS A 72 2.06 4.40 12.11
C LYS A 72 1.70 3.23 11.20
N ILE A 73 0.46 3.19 10.74
CA ILE A 73 0.01 2.25 9.71
C ILE A 73 0.31 2.90 8.36
N GLU A 74 1.04 2.19 7.51
CA GLU A 74 1.43 2.71 6.19
C GLU A 74 0.20 3.11 5.35
N PHE A 75 0.31 4.23 4.65
CA PHE A 75 -0.75 4.81 3.81
C PHE A 75 -2.08 5.10 4.54
N SER A 76 -2.03 5.29 5.86
CA SER A 76 -3.21 5.55 6.69
C SER A 76 -2.95 6.69 7.68
N PRO A 77 -3.94 7.53 8.02
CA PRO A 77 -3.84 8.51 9.10
C PRO A 77 -3.87 7.86 10.49
N SER A 78 -3.72 6.55 10.56
CA SER A 78 -3.88 5.75 11.77
C SER A 78 -2.54 5.23 12.30
N ALA A 79 -2.55 4.88 13.58
CA ALA A 79 -1.48 4.14 14.25
C ALA A 79 -2.06 2.96 15.04
N LYS A 80 -1.19 2.07 15.46
CA LYS A 80 -1.49 0.98 16.38
C LYS A 80 -0.57 1.01 17.60
N VAL A 81 -1.08 0.57 18.73
CA VAL A 81 -0.29 0.30 19.94
C VAL A 81 -0.46 -1.16 20.32
N ASP A 82 0.65 -1.87 20.40
CA ASP A 82 0.65 -3.27 20.79
C ASP A 82 0.62 -3.43 22.31
N SER A 83 0.05 -4.53 22.79
CA SER A 83 0.27 -5.00 24.15
C SER A 83 1.70 -5.47 24.35
N VAL A 84 2.17 -5.46 25.61
CA VAL A 84 3.53 -5.87 25.94
C VAL A 84 3.77 -7.36 25.63
N ASP A 85 2.74 -8.20 25.81
CA ASP A 85 2.76 -9.62 25.47
C ASP A 85 2.59 -9.88 23.95
N GLY A 86 2.36 -8.84 23.16
CA GLY A 86 2.18 -8.92 21.70
C GLY A 86 0.92 -9.62 21.25
N LYS A 87 -0.02 -9.93 22.17
CA LYS A 87 -1.29 -10.61 21.85
C LYS A 87 -2.32 -9.67 21.27
N TYR A 88 -2.34 -8.40 21.69
CA TYR A 88 -3.32 -7.40 21.30
C TYR A 88 -2.66 -6.20 20.63
N ALA A 89 -3.42 -5.52 19.75
CA ALA A 89 -3.07 -4.20 19.25
C ALA A 89 -4.32 -3.33 19.16
N ILE A 90 -4.19 -2.04 19.50
CA ILE A 90 -5.29 -1.07 19.43
C ILE A 90 -5.00 -0.10 18.31
N ARG A 91 -5.97 0.10 17.42
CA ARG A 91 -5.88 1.00 16.26
C ARG A 91 -6.62 2.30 16.54
N PHE A 92 -5.97 3.41 16.25
CA PHE A 92 -6.52 4.75 16.46
C PHE A 92 -6.10 5.73 15.37
N ILE A 93 -6.88 6.81 15.19
CA ILE A 93 -6.55 7.93 14.31
C ILE A 93 -5.55 8.84 15.04
N ILE A 94 -4.43 9.18 14.39
CA ILE A 94 -3.33 9.94 15.00
C ILE A 94 -3.80 11.33 15.45
N ASP A 95 -4.51 12.07 14.61
CA ASP A 95 -4.85 13.47 14.84
C ASP A 95 -5.77 13.71 16.04
N ASN A 96 -6.67 12.77 16.34
CA ASN A 96 -7.70 12.96 17.38
C ASN A 96 -7.76 11.85 18.42
N GLY A 97 -6.92 10.83 18.27
CA GLY A 97 -6.90 9.67 19.18
C GLY A 97 -8.19 8.84 19.18
N LYS A 98 -9.02 8.92 18.12
CA LYS A 98 -10.25 8.12 17.99
C LYS A 98 -9.88 6.66 17.75
N ILE A 99 -10.24 5.80 18.70
CA ILE A 99 -10.04 4.35 18.59
C ILE A 99 -11.14 3.80 17.69
N TRP A 100 -10.76 2.96 16.70
CA TRP A 100 -11.70 2.39 15.76
C TRP A 100 -11.63 0.86 15.65
N GLY A 101 -10.58 0.22 16.20
CA GLY A 101 -10.42 -1.22 16.11
C GLY A 101 -9.45 -1.77 17.15
N ILE A 102 -9.68 -3.04 17.50
CA ILE A 102 -8.80 -3.82 18.37
C ILE A 102 -8.51 -5.14 17.68
N ASP A 103 -7.23 -5.45 17.56
CA ASP A 103 -6.72 -6.70 17.01
C ASP A 103 -6.37 -7.65 18.15
N GLU A 104 -6.65 -8.93 17.97
CA GLU A 104 -6.22 -10.00 18.85
C GLU A 104 -5.60 -11.14 18.02
N LYS A 105 -4.44 -11.61 18.43
CA LYS A 105 -3.86 -12.85 17.91
C LYS A 105 -4.62 -14.04 18.49
N VAL A 106 -5.22 -14.82 17.62
CA VAL A 106 -5.98 -16.02 17.95
C VAL A 106 -5.46 -17.21 17.14
N THR A 107 -5.88 -18.40 17.47
CA THR A 107 -5.55 -19.61 16.72
C THR A 107 -6.59 -19.88 15.62
N ILE A 108 -6.18 -20.56 14.57
CA ILE A 108 -7.00 -20.87 13.38
C ILE A 108 -8.29 -21.63 13.71
N ASP A 109 -8.34 -22.35 14.82
CA ASP A 109 -9.52 -23.06 15.30
C ASP A 109 -10.69 -22.13 15.67
N LYS A 110 -10.45 -20.82 15.85
CA LYS A 110 -11.51 -19.81 15.99
C LYS A 110 -12.30 -19.60 14.70
N ILE A 111 -11.81 -20.09 13.57
CA ILE A 111 -12.50 -20.06 12.29
C ILE A 111 -13.01 -21.47 11.99
N SER A 112 -14.32 -21.60 11.72
CA SER A 112 -14.93 -22.88 11.44
C SER A 112 -14.26 -23.60 10.26
N LYS A 113 -14.29 -24.94 10.25
CA LYS A 113 -13.73 -25.71 9.15
C LYS A 113 -14.40 -25.37 7.81
N GLU A 114 -15.69 -25.13 7.82
CA GLU A 114 -16.46 -24.68 6.65
C GLU A 114 -15.93 -23.35 6.09
N ASP A 115 -15.70 -22.35 6.98
CA ASP A 115 -15.11 -21.08 6.54
C ASP A 115 -13.68 -21.22 6.02
N GLN A 116 -12.86 -22.08 6.66
CA GLN A 116 -11.52 -22.39 6.19
C GLN A 116 -11.56 -23.00 4.79
N GLU A 117 -12.43 -23.98 4.54
CA GLU A 117 -12.61 -24.63 3.23
C GLU A 117 -13.11 -23.65 2.17
N LYS A 118 -14.04 -22.77 2.53
CA LYS A 118 -14.51 -21.68 1.66
C LYS A 118 -13.37 -20.76 1.24
N ILE A 119 -12.51 -20.34 2.17
CA ILE A 119 -11.34 -19.49 1.87
C ILE A 119 -10.38 -20.25 0.95
N LEU A 120 -10.04 -21.49 1.26
CA LEU A 120 -9.16 -22.32 0.41
C LEU A 120 -9.72 -22.52 -1.00
N THR A 121 -11.03 -22.66 -1.13
CA THR A 121 -11.70 -22.78 -2.43
C THR A 121 -11.53 -21.50 -3.26
N VAL A 122 -11.65 -20.33 -2.64
CA VAL A 122 -11.42 -19.04 -3.33
C VAL A 122 -9.97 -18.91 -3.80
N LEU A 123 -9.00 -19.26 -2.94
CA LEU A 123 -7.57 -19.22 -3.31
C LEU A 123 -7.24 -20.21 -4.44
N LYS A 124 -7.76 -21.45 -4.38
CA LYS A 124 -7.58 -22.45 -5.43
C LYS A 124 -8.23 -22.04 -6.75
N LYS A 125 -9.39 -21.39 -6.70
CA LYS A 125 -10.05 -20.86 -7.90
C LYS A 125 -9.23 -19.74 -8.55
N ALA A 126 -8.55 -18.93 -7.74
CA ALA A 126 -7.69 -17.84 -8.23
C ALA A 126 -6.39 -18.38 -8.85
N TYR A 127 -5.78 -19.39 -8.22
CA TYR A 127 -4.58 -20.06 -8.74
C TYR A 127 -4.51 -21.51 -8.26
N ALA A 128 -4.81 -22.45 -9.16
CA ALA A 128 -4.98 -23.86 -8.84
C ALA A 128 -3.67 -24.59 -8.54
N ASN A 129 -2.56 -24.15 -9.13
CA ASN A 129 -1.27 -24.85 -9.11
C ASN A 129 -0.46 -24.62 -7.82
N LYS A 130 -1.03 -23.92 -6.82
CA LYS A 130 -0.40 -23.73 -5.50
C LYS A 130 -1.10 -24.55 -4.42
N THR A 131 -0.31 -24.99 -3.45
CA THR A 131 -0.84 -25.62 -2.22
C THR A 131 -1.01 -24.54 -1.16
N TYR A 132 -2.16 -24.52 -0.52
CA TYR A 132 -2.50 -23.54 0.50
C TYR A 132 -2.67 -24.22 1.86
N ALA A 133 -1.91 -23.76 2.84
CA ALA A 133 -2.04 -24.17 4.24
C ALA A 133 -1.95 -22.95 5.14
N PHE A 134 -2.90 -22.81 6.06
CA PHE A 134 -2.93 -21.69 7.00
C PHE A 134 -1.86 -21.84 8.09
N ASN A 135 -1.30 -20.70 8.50
CA ASN A 135 -0.57 -20.60 9.73
C ASN A 135 -1.51 -20.80 10.94
N LYS A 136 -0.95 -21.26 12.06
CA LYS A 136 -1.73 -21.46 13.29
C LYS A 136 -2.25 -20.15 13.89
N GLU A 137 -1.47 -19.08 13.78
CA GLU A 137 -1.81 -17.74 14.28
C GLU A 137 -2.62 -16.96 13.23
N VAL A 138 -3.70 -16.34 13.69
CA VAL A 138 -4.60 -15.51 12.90
C VAL A 138 -4.81 -14.20 13.65
N ILE A 139 -4.89 -13.08 12.94
CA ILE A 139 -5.25 -11.80 13.54
C ILE A 139 -6.77 -11.63 13.43
N MET A 140 -7.45 -11.60 14.55
CA MET A 140 -8.87 -11.24 14.64
C MET A 140 -8.99 -9.75 14.97
N GLN A 141 -9.71 -9.00 14.15
CA GLN A 141 -10.00 -7.59 14.36
C GLN A 141 -11.48 -7.40 14.67
N ARG A 142 -11.75 -6.56 15.67
CA ARG A 142 -13.09 -6.12 16.03
C ARG A 142 -13.16 -4.61 16.04
N GLY A 143 -14.21 -4.04 15.45
CA GLY A 143 -14.46 -2.61 15.51
C GLY A 143 -14.70 -2.15 16.96
N TYR A 144 -14.33 -0.92 17.27
CA TYR A 144 -14.59 -0.28 18.57
C TYR A 144 -15.17 1.12 18.34
N ASP A 145 -16.33 1.38 18.93
CA ASP A 145 -16.94 2.71 18.99
C ASP A 145 -16.46 3.41 20.26
N GLY A 146 -15.49 4.31 20.11
CA GLY A 146 -14.89 5.02 21.24
C GLY A 146 -15.82 6.02 21.93
N GLU A 147 -16.90 6.46 21.27
CA GLU A 147 -17.89 7.36 21.88
C GLU A 147 -18.89 6.59 22.76
N LYS A 148 -19.31 5.43 22.30
CA LYS A 148 -20.24 4.54 23.04
C LYS A 148 -19.52 3.53 23.91
N GLU A 149 -18.19 3.47 23.82
CA GLU A 149 -17.34 2.49 24.51
C GLU A 149 -17.80 1.04 24.31
N LYS A 150 -18.21 0.73 23.07
CA LYS A 150 -18.78 -0.55 22.69
C LYS A 150 -17.99 -1.22 21.59
N LEU A 151 -17.93 -2.54 21.66
CA LEU A 151 -17.40 -3.36 20.59
C LEU A 151 -18.39 -3.42 19.43
N GLY A 152 -17.87 -3.32 18.21
CA GLY A 152 -18.64 -3.60 17.01
C GLY A 152 -19.07 -5.06 16.95
N VAL A 153 -20.13 -5.33 16.20
CA VAL A 153 -20.66 -6.68 16.01
C VAL A 153 -19.90 -7.47 14.94
N ASN A 154 -19.31 -6.77 13.97
CA ASN A 154 -18.59 -7.39 12.86
C ASN A 154 -17.19 -7.79 13.28
N LEU A 155 -16.77 -8.96 12.83
CA LEU A 155 -15.44 -9.51 13.02
C LEU A 155 -14.75 -9.60 11.65
N SER A 156 -13.49 -9.21 11.60
CA SER A 156 -12.64 -9.52 10.45
C SER A 156 -11.41 -10.31 10.90
N TYR A 157 -10.93 -11.16 10.02
CA TYR A 157 -9.79 -12.02 10.27
C TYR A 157 -8.78 -11.81 9.15
N THR A 158 -7.50 -11.68 9.52
CA THR A 158 -6.39 -11.78 8.58
C THR A 158 -5.72 -13.13 8.80
N LEU A 159 -5.85 -14.00 7.80
CA LEU A 159 -5.24 -15.31 7.78
C LEU A 159 -4.03 -15.26 6.86
N THR A 160 -2.97 -15.91 7.27
CA THR A 160 -1.75 -16.02 6.48
C THR A 160 -1.39 -17.48 6.24
N GLY A 161 -0.65 -17.73 5.17
CA GLY A 161 0.07 -18.96 4.90
C GLY A 161 1.50 -18.67 4.48
N LYS A 162 2.20 -19.67 3.97
CA LYS A 162 3.58 -19.49 3.51
C LYS A 162 3.71 -18.41 2.44
N ASP A 163 2.81 -18.44 1.46
CA ASP A 163 2.89 -17.57 0.27
C ASP A 163 1.58 -16.83 0.01
N PHE A 164 0.74 -16.61 1.01
CA PHE A 164 -0.49 -15.87 0.85
C PHE A 164 -0.94 -15.18 2.14
N ASP A 165 -1.72 -14.15 1.97
CA ASP A 165 -2.57 -13.55 3.00
C ASP A 165 -4.01 -13.38 2.48
N VAL A 166 -4.98 -13.48 3.38
CA VAL A 166 -6.40 -13.35 3.06
C VAL A 166 -7.16 -12.65 4.18
N SER A 167 -8.00 -11.70 3.80
CA SER A 167 -8.95 -11.04 4.68
C SER A 167 -10.30 -11.76 4.61
N PHE A 168 -10.86 -12.10 5.77
CA PHE A 168 -12.15 -12.78 5.89
C PHE A 168 -13.01 -12.05 6.90
N ALA A 169 -14.19 -11.61 6.50
CA ALA A 169 -15.14 -10.91 7.35
C ALA A 169 -16.30 -11.80 7.74
N LYS A 170 -16.72 -11.72 9.01
CA LYS A 170 -17.99 -12.29 9.52
C LYS A 170 -18.91 -11.15 9.90
N GLU A 171 -19.99 -10.98 9.16
CA GLU A 171 -21.05 -10.05 9.51
C GLU A 171 -22.04 -10.75 10.43
N ASN A 172 -22.25 -10.13 11.58
CA ASN A 172 -23.28 -10.58 12.51
C ASN A 172 -24.62 -9.93 12.12
N SER A 173 -25.25 -10.43 11.07
CA SER A 173 -26.63 -10.08 10.78
C SER A 173 -27.57 -10.88 11.70
N ALA A 174 -28.71 -10.30 12.08
CA ALA A 174 -29.64 -10.86 13.06
C ALA A 174 -30.19 -12.26 12.70
N LYS A 175 -29.84 -12.84 11.57
CA LYS A 175 -30.32 -14.15 11.09
C LYS A 175 -29.23 -15.17 10.73
N GLU A 176 -28.00 -14.74 10.38
CA GLU A 176 -26.91 -15.65 9.99
C GLU A 176 -25.54 -14.98 10.10
N LEU A 177 -24.55 -15.72 10.64
CA LEU A 177 -23.12 -15.37 10.56
C LEU A 177 -22.61 -15.74 9.16
N LYS A 178 -22.73 -14.84 8.20
CA LYS A 178 -22.25 -15.10 6.85
C LYS A 178 -20.80 -14.63 6.70
N GLY A 179 -19.90 -15.60 6.48
CA GLY A 179 -18.51 -15.31 6.21
C GLY A 179 -18.25 -14.92 4.74
N THR A 180 -17.48 -13.87 4.51
CA THR A 180 -17.13 -13.38 3.18
C THR A 180 -15.62 -13.16 3.07
N VAL A 181 -15.01 -13.65 1.99
CA VAL A 181 -13.62 -13.32 1.65
C VAL A 181 -13.58 -11.88 1.12
N GLY A 182 -12.90 -11.00 1.84
CA GLY A 182 -12.81 -9.59 1.49
C GLY A 182 -11.74 -9.31 0.43
N GLY A 183 -10.59 -9.91 0.58
CA GLY A 183 -9.47 -9.76 -0.36
C GLY A 183 -8.34 -10.73 -0.01
N PHE A 184 -7.49 -11.01 -0.99
CA PHE A 184 -6.33 -11.87 -0.78
C PHE A 184 -5.17 -11.50 -1.72
N LYS A 185 -3.98 -11.91 -1.31
CA LYS A 185 -2.75 -11.80 -2.07
C LYS A 185 -2.06 -13.14 -2.06
N ILE A 186 -1.51 -13.54 -3.20
CA ILE A 186 -0.71 -14.75 -3.36
C ILE A 186 0.65 -14.34 -3.89
N GLN A 187 1.72 -14.73 -3.20
CA GLN A 187 3.11 -14.46 -3.58
C GLN A 187 3.65 -15.59 -4.47
N PHE A 188 4.55 -15.22 -5.37
CA PHE A 188 5.17 -16.15 -6.31
C PHE A 188 6.67 -15.93 -6.37
N THR A 189 7.41 -17.02 -6.55
CA THR A 189 8.79 -16.94 -7.05
C THR A 189 8.77 -16.74 -8.57
N LYS A 190 9.88 -16.32 -9.14
CA LYS A 190 9.99 -16.11 -10.60
C LYS A 190 9.68 -17.41 -11.38
N GLU A 191 10.10 -18.55 -10.85
CA GLU A 191 9.95 -19.86 -11.47
C GLU A 191 8.50 -20.37 -11.48
N GLU A 192 7.66 -19.84 -10.60
CA GLU A 192 6.23 -20.18 -10.53
C GLU A 192 5.37 -19.34 -11.48
N LEU A 193 5.95 -18.31 -12.12
CA LEU A 193 5.20 -17.41 -13.00
C LEU A 193 4.91 -18.06 -14.35
N ASP A 194 3.75 -17.74 -14.92
CA ASP A 194 3.46 -18.06 -16.32
C ASP A 194 4.48 -17.35 -17.22
N PRO A 195 5.16 -18.08 -18.14
CA PRO A 195 6.15 -17.48 -19.04
C PRO A 195 5.63 -16.29 -19.85
N LYS A 196 4.37 -16.29 -20.29
CA LYS A 196 3.76 -15.18 -21.02
C LYS A 196 3.57 -13.94 -20.17
N LEU A 197 3.23 -14.14 -18.87
CA LEU A 197 3.12 -13.06 -17.91
C LEU A 197 4.48 -12.38 -17.73
N LEU A 198 5.52 -13.17 -17.52
CA LEU A 198 6.89 -12.69 -17.35
C LEU A 198 7.40 -11.99 -18.61
N GLU A 199 7.21 -12.60 -19.81
CA GLU A 199 7.59 -11.99 -21.10
C GLU A 199 6.92 -10.63 -21.30
N THR A 200 5.62 -10.53 -20.99
CA THR A 200 4.87 -9.27 -21.09
C THR A 200 5.47 -8.19 -20.18
N ALA A 201 5.80 -8.55 -18.93
CA ALA A 201 6.38 -7.60 -17.97
C ALA A 201 7.79 -7.14 -18.41
N VAL A 202 8.64 -8.08 -18.84
CA VAL A 202 10.00 -7.79 -19.34
C VAL A 202 9.94 -6.87 -20.56
N LYS A 203 9.08 -7.19 -21.54
CA LYS A 203 8.88 -6.33 -22.70
C LYS A 203 8.41 -4.93 -22.30
N ALA A 204 7.45 -4.84 -21.38
CA ALA A 204 6.90 -3.55 -20.94
C ALA A 204 7.96 -2.65 -20.29
N THR A 205 8.82 -3.18 -19.41
CA THR A 205 9.89 -2.40 -18.79
C THR A 205 11.01 -2.04 -19.76
N LYS A 206 11.30 -2.93 -20.71
CA LYS A 206 12.27 -2.64 -21.78
C LYS A 206 11.78 -1.51 -22.68
N THR A 207 10.51 -1.55 -23.09
CA THR A 207 9.87 -0.51 -23.90
C THR A 207 9.82 0.83 -23.16
N ALA A 208 9.32 0.83 -21.92
CA ALA A 208 9.09 2.08 -21.19
C ALA A 208 10.38 2.76 -20.71
N PHE A 209 11.39 1.98 -20.30
CA PHE A 209 12.53 2.49 -19.54
C PHE A 209 13.87 1.98 -20.01
N ASN A 210 13.92 1.17 -21.09
CA ASN A 210 15.12 0.41 -21.50
C ASN A 210 15.73 -0.40 -20.33
N HIS A 211 14.85 -0.92 -19.42
CA HIS A 211 15.24 -1.63 -18.22
C HIS A 211 14.99 -3.13 -18.37
N ASP A 212 15.98 -3.94 -17.99
CA ASP A 212 15.87 -5.40 -17.97
C ASP A 212 15.31 -5.83 -16.60
N LEU A 213 14.05 -6.24 -16.57
CA LEU A 213 13.33 -6.59 -15.33
C LEU A 213 13.89 -7.87 -14.68
N MET A 214 14.44 -7.73 -13.49
CA MET A 214 14.92 -8.83 -12.65
C MET A 214 13.90 -9.09 -11.53
N VAL A 215 12.83 -9.82 -11.83
CA VAL A 215 11.72 -10.02 -10.88
C VAL A 215 12.24 -10.55 -9.54
N THR A 216 12.07 -9.76 -8.50
CA THR A 216 12.39 -10.09 -7.09
C THR A 216 11.14 -10.30 -6.24
N ASN A 217 10.00 -9.76 -6.70
CA ASN A 217 8.70 -9.94 -6.04
C ASN A 217 7.61 -10.05 -7.12
N ALA A 218 6.74 -11.03 -6.97
CA ALA A 218 5.58 -11.20 -7.83
C ALA A 218 4.36 -11.56 -6.97
N GLN A 219 3.23 -10.89 -7.21
CA GLN A 219 2.02 -11.02 -6.41
C GLN A 219 0.78 -11.03 -7.29
N LEU A 220 -0.15 -11.95 -6.99
CA LEU A 220 -1.51 -11.96 -7.54
C LEU A 220 -2.49 -11.46 -6.47
N THR A 221 -3.23 -10.39 -6.77
CA THR A 221 -4.24 -9.82 -5.89
C THR A 221 -5.64 -10.14 -6.40
N ASN A 222 -6.49 -10.69 -5.53
CA ASN A 222 -7.89 -11.04 -5.80
C ASN A 222 -8.11 -11.91 -7.06
N GLY A 223 -7.09 -12.65 -7.49
CA GLY A 223 -7.14 -13.54 -8.65
C GLY A 223 -7.16 -12.84 -10.01
N ILE A 224 -7.02 -11.51 -10.06
CA ILE A 224 -7.13 -10.73 -11.31
C ILE A 224 -5.97 -9.77 -11.54
N GLY A 225 -5.39 -9.22 -10.48
CA GLY A 225 -4.34 -8.20 -10.55
C GLY A 225 -2.97 -8.78 -10.27
N TRP A 226 -2.08 -8.78 -11.26
CA TRP A 226 -0.68 -9.12 -11.09
C TRP A 226 0.17 -7.89 -10.84
N MET A 227 1.11 -8.01 -9.94
CA MET A 227 2.17 -7.05 -9.69
C MET A 227 3.51 -7.79 -9.76
N LEU A 228 4.39 -7.37 -10.66
CA LEU A 228 5.76 -7.87 -10.78
C LEU A 228 6.71 -6.70 -10.57
N GLU A 229 7.73 -6.90 -9.76
CA GLU A 229 8.68 -5.83 -9.49
C GLU A 229 10.09 -6.35 -9.24
N ASP A 230 11.04 -5.46 -9.44
CA ASP A 230 12.40 -5.57 -8.92
C ASP A 230 12.70 -4.38 -7.97
N LYS A 231 13.98 -4.10 -7.73
CA LYS A 231 14.39 -2.97 -6.87
C LYS A 231 14.01 -1.59 -7.44
N ASP A 232 13.93 -1.46 -8.78
CA ASP A 232 13.84 -0.18 -9.49
C ASP A 232 12.46 0.07 -10.11
N VAL A 233 11.79 -0.99 -10.60
CA VAL A 233 10.57 -0.86 -11.40
C VAL A 233 9.44 -1.77 -10.90
N LEU A 234 8.23 -1.37 -11.25
CA LEU A 234 6.97 -2.05 -10.95
C LEU A 234 6.14 -2.15 -12.22
N VAL A 235 5.62 -3.34 -12.49
CA VAL A 235 4.65 -3.63 -13.56
C VAL A 235 3.37 -4.15 -12.95
N GLU A 236 2.23 -3.57 -13.32
CA GLU A 236 0.91 -4.07 -12.94
C GLU A 236 0.13 -4.52 -14.18
N MET A 237 -0.54 -5.65 -14.04
CA MET A 237 -1.44 -6.19 -15.06
C MET A 237 -2.76 -6.59 -14.42
N GLU A 238 -3.85 -6.38 -15.12
CA GLU A 238 -5.17 -6.79 -14.68
C GLU A 238 -5.81 -7.67 -15.75
N ARG A 239 -6.29 -8.86 -15.37
CA ARG A 239 -6.90 -9.83 -16.29
C ARG A 239 -6.04 -10.10 -17.53
N GLY A 240 -4.74 -10.22 -17.34
CA GLY A 240 -3.76 -10.46 -18.41
C GLY A 240 -3.44 -9.25 -19.28
N LYS A 241 -3.95 -8.06 -18.98
CA LYS A 241 -3.64 -6.82 -19.71
C LYS A 241 -2.72 -5.93 -18.87
N LEU A 242 -1.69 -5.38 -19.49
CA LEU A 242 -0.83 -4.38 -18.89
C LEU A 242 -1.66 -3.14 -18.51
N THR A 243 -1.51 -2.65 -17.29
CA THR A 243 -2.20 -1.46 -16.78
C THR A 243 -1.24 -0.39 -16.28
N LYS A 244 -0.02 -0.77 -15.87
CA LYS A 244 0.95 0.18 -15.34
C LYS A 244 2.38 -0.31 -15.53
N VAL A 245 3.27 0.64 -15.86
CA VAL A 245 4.72 0.49 -15.74
C VAL A 245 5.25 1.74 -15.04
N SER A 246 6.02 1.57 -13.97
CA SER A 246 6.52 2.72 -13.21
C SER A 246 7.86 2.44 -12.53
N HIS A 247 8.68 3.48 -12.36
CA HIS A 247 9.77 3.44 -11.40
C HIS A 247 9.23 3.42 -9.97
N LYS A 248 9.85 2.65 -9.08
CA LYS A 248 9.48 2.56 -7.65
C LYS A 248 9.92 3.80 -6.86
N THR A 249 11.10 4.30 -7.16
CA THR A 249 11.55 5.57 -6.59
C THR A 249 11.00 6.71 -7.44
N ARG A 250 10.31 7.65 -6.82
CA ARG A 250 9.97 8.91 -7.47
C ARG A 250 11.28 9.65 -7.81
N LYS A 251 11.71 9.55 -9.05
CA LYS A 251 12.64 10.53 -9.60
C LYS A 251 11.92 11.87 -9.62
N ALA A 252 12.65 12.97 -9.47
CA ALA A 252 12.07 14.32 -9.51
C ALA A 252 11.14 14.43 -10.72
N VAL A 253 9.86 14.63 -10.45
CA VAL A 253 8.84 14.80 -11.48
C VAL A 253 8.86 16.25 -11.90
N THR A 254 8.87 16.49 -13.21
CA THR A 254 8.84 17.85 -13.74
C THR A 254 7.43 18.45 -13.64
N THR A 255 7.34 19.76 -13.81
CA THR A 255 6.06 20.49 -13.86
C THR A 255 5.70 20.82 -15.30
N ASN A 256 4.42 21.10 -15.59
CA ASN A 256 3.99 21.52 -16.92
C ASN A 256 4.58 22.88 -17.37
N LYS A 257 5.20 23.64 -16.47
CA LYS A 257 5.98 24.83 -16.85
C LYS A 257 7.22 24.50 -17.65
N GLU A 258 7.77 23.29 -17.43
CA GLU A 258 8.98 22.81 -18.10
C GLU A 258 8.63 21.96 -19.33
N ILE A 259 7.46 21.24 -19.28
CA ILE A 259 6.98 20.40 -20.38
C ILE A 259 5.54 20.80 -20.69
N SER A 260 5.29 21.24 -21.91
CA SER A 260 3.95 21.57 -22.38
C SER A 260 3.09 20.30 -22.58
N ASP A 261 1.78 20.45 -22.57
CA ASP A 261 0.85 19.36 -22.84
C ASP A 261 1.07 18.71 -24.21
N LYS A 262 1.49 19.49 -25.22
CA LYS A 262 1.86 18.99 -26.55
C LYS A 262 3.11 18.13 -26.47
N GLU A 263 4.17 18.60 -25.83
CA GLU A 263 5.43 17.85 -25.69
C GLU A 263 5.22 16.57 -24.88
N ALA A 264 4.42 16.63 -23.80
CA ALA A 264 4.06 15.46 -23.04
C ALA A 264 3.31 14.43 -23.90
N LYS A 265 2.38 14.88 -24.77
CA LYS A 265 1.69 14.01 -25.72
C LYS A 265 2.66 13.37 -26.72
N ASP A 266 3.59 14.13 -27.28
CA ASP A 266 4.57 13.63 -28.25
C ASP A 266 5.48 12.55 -27.65
N VAL A 267 5.88 12.71 -26.39
CA VAL A 267 6.70 11.73 -25.64
C VAL A 267 5.90 10.47 -25.28
N VAL A 268 4.64 10.63 -24.86
CA VAL A 268 3.83 9.52 -24.34
C VAL A 268 3.17 8.71 -25.45
N ALA A 269 2.90 9.31 -26.62
CA ALA A 269 2.15 8.65 -27.70
C ALA A 269 2.75 7.33 -28.18
N PRO A 270 4.07 7.23 -28.48
CA PRO A 270 4.68 5.96 -28.89
C PRO A 270 4.55 4.89 -27.82
N LEU A 271 4.75 5.24 -26.54
CA LEU A 271 4.62 4.30 -25.42
C LEU A 271 3.19 3.85 -25.20
N ALA A 272 2.21 4.76 -25.28
CA ALA A 272 0.79 4.43 -25.17
C ALA A 272 0.36 3.44 -26.26
N LYS A 273 0.86 3.64 -27.48
CA LYS A 273 0.59 2.74 -28.61
C LYS A 273 1.23 1.38 -28.42
N GLU A 274 2.50 1.32 -28.03
CA GLU A 274 3.24 0.06 -27.90
C GLU A 274 2.80 -0.76 -26.68
N LEU A 275 2.65 -0.10 -25.52
CA LEU A 275 2.34 -0.77 -24.26
C LEU A 275 0.86 -1.16 -24.12
N PHE A 276 -0.05 -0.30 -24.57
CA PHE A 276 -1.49 -0.44 -24.34
C PHE A 276 -2.32 -0.54 -25.61
N ASN A 277 -1.68 -0.51 -26.80
CA ASN A 277 -2.34 -0.38 -28.09
C ASN A 277 -3.33 0.80 -28.15
N MET A 278 -2.97 1.92 -27.49
CA MET A 278 -3.80 3.10 -27.37
C MET A 278 -3.28 4.23 -28.26
N ASP A 279 -4.14 4.73 -29.17
CA ASP A 279 -3.87 5.96 -29.89
C ASP A 279 -4.37 7.15 -29.06
N ILE A 280 -3.45 8.06 -28.73
CA ILE A 280 -3.73 9.25 -27.93
C ILE A 280 -3.69 10.56 -28.72
N ALA A 281 -3.54 10.50 -30.06
CA ALA A 281 -3.40 11.69 -30.90
C ALA A 281 -4.53 12.69 -30.71
N GLN A 282 -5.78 12.20 -30.62
CA GLN A 282 -6.97 13.03 -30.48
C GLN A 282 -7.41 13.27 -29.03
N LEU A 283 -6.65 12.77 -28.03
CA LEU A 283 -7.01 12.95 -26.63
C LEU A 283 -6.63 14.36 -26.14
N GLU A 284 -7.49 14.94 -25.32
CA GLU A 284 -7.15 16.14 -24.57
C GLU A 284 -6.12 15.79 -23.49
N VAL A 285 -5.09 16.63 -23.32
CA VAL A 285 -4.05 16.45 -22.26
C VAL A 285 -4.17 17.57 -21.26
N LYS A 286 -4.03 17.24 -19.98
CA LYS A 286 -3.96 18.22 -18.88
C LYS A 286 -2.95 17.79 -17.84
N TRP A 287 -2.11 18.71 -17.42
CA TRP A 287 -1.32 18.57 -16.21
C TRP A 287 -2.18 18.76 -14.95
N VAL A 288 -2.06 17.84 -14.00
CA VAL A 288 -2.74 17.91 -12.70
C VAL A 288 -1.70 17.94 -11.60
N SER A 289 -1.52 19.13 -11.01
CA SER A 289 -0.43 19.42 -10.07
C SER A 289 -0.52 18.63 -8.76
N GLU A 290 -1.73 18.32 -8.28
CA GLU A 290 -1.93 17.53 -7.06
C GLU A 290 -1.36 16.13 -7.17
N TYR A 291 -1.29 15.58 -8.39
CA TYR A 291 -0.82 14.22 -8.65
C TYR A 291 0.49 14.17 -9.41
N GLU A 292 0.99 15.34 -9.85
CA GLU A 292 2.22 15.47 -10.65
C GLU A 292 2.20 14.56 -11.89
N ASN A 293 1.06 14.53 -12.61
CA ASN A 293 0.85 13.70 -13.80
C ASN A 293 0.18 14.48 -14.91
N TYR A 294 0.48 14.10 -16.17
CA TYR A 294 -0.28 14.43 -17.35
C TYR A 294 -1.40 13.41 -17.51
N TYR A 295 -2.64 13.89 -17.61
CA TYR A 295 -3.82 13.06 -17.82
C TYR A 295 -4.33 13.22 -19.24
N PHE A 296 -4.67 12.10 -19.88
CA PHE A 296 -5.17 12.03 -21.22
C PHE A 296 -6.64 11.64 -21.18
N PHE A 297 -7.49 12.53 -21.68
CA PHE A 297 -8.95 12.41 -21.56
C PHE A 297 -9.60 11.96 -22.86
N LYS A 298 -10.51 11.01 -22.75
CA LYS A 298 -11.49 10.65 -23.77
C LYS A 298 -12.88 10.88 -23.19
N ASP A 299 -13.71 11.70 -23.86
CA ASP A 299 -15.07 12.00 -23.41
C ASP A 299 -15.12 12.46 -21.95
N LYS A 300 -14.23 13.38 -21.59
CA LYS A 300 -14.04 13.93 -20.22
C LYS A 300 -13.61 12.91 -19.15
N LYS A 301 -13.29 11.68 -19.53
CA LYS A 301 -12.79 10.66 -18.58
C LYS A 301 -11.30 10.43 -18.82
N PRO A 302 -10.45 10.40 -17.79
CA PRO A 302 -9.05 10.05 -17.96
C PRO A 302 -8.94 8.56 -18.33
N VAL A 303 -8.23 8.28 -19.43
CA VAL A 303 -8.00 6.91 -19.94
C VAL A 303 -6.54 6.49 -19.82
N LEU A 304 -5.64 7.49 -19.73
CA LEU A 304 -4.21 7.31 -19.53
C LEU A 304 -3.70 8.44 -18.65
N ARG A 305 -2.68 8.16 -17.84
CA ARG A 305 -1.89 9.17 -17.18
C ARG A 305 -0.40 8.81 -17.24
N ALA A 306 0.45 9.83 -17.28
CA ALA A 306 1.89 9.65 -17.29
C ALA A 306 2.58 10.71 -16.43
N ALA A 307 3.65 10.31 -15.73
CA ALA A 307 4.57 11.22 -15.07
C ALA A 307 5.89 11.26 -15.86
N LEU A 308 6.44 12.46 -16.06
CA LEU A 308 7.69 12.68 -16.78
C LEU A 308 8.70 13.35 -15.85
N ASP A 309 9.99 13.02 -16.01
CA ASP A 309 11.08 13.73 -15.34
C ASP A 309 11.50 15.00 -16.11
N ALA A 310 12.42 15.78 -15.55
CA ALA A 310 12.93 17.01 -16.16
C ALA A 310 13.59 16.81 -17.54
N ASN A 311 14.02 15.59 -17.85
CA ASN A 311 14.62 15.24 -19.13
C ASN A 311 13.58 14.68 -20.13
N LYS A 312 12.29 14.83 -19.85
CA LYS A 312 11.17 14.30 -20.64
C LYS A 312 11.11 12.77 -20.72
N ASN A 313 11.82 12.05 -19.85
CA ASN A 313 11.66 10.60 -19.76
C ASN A 313 10.38 10.26 -18.99
N VAL A 314 9.63 9.28 -19.46
CA VAL A 314 8.50 8.74 -18.70
C VAL A 314 9.02 8.00 -17.47
N VAL A 315 8.51 8.34 -16.29
CA VAL A 315 8.84 7.67 -15.03
C VAL A 315 7.69 6.78 -14.53
N SER A 316 6.49 7.03 -15.06
CA SER A 316 5.30 6.21 -14.79
C SER A 316 4.30 6.38 -15.93
N ILE A 317 3.66 5.31 -16.36
CA ILE A 317 2.57 5.33 -17.32
C ILE A 317 1.50 4.33 -16.90
N ILE A 318 0.23 4.78 -16.83
CA ILE A 318 -0.89 4.02 -16.26
C ILE A 318 -2.10 4.18 -17.17
N ALA A 319 -2.71 3.06 -17.57
CA ALA A 319 -3.87 3.02 -18.45
C ALA A 319 -5.10 2.41 -17.77
N GLY A 320 -6.27 2.66 -18.33
CA GLY A 320 -7.54 2.07 -17.90
C GLY A 320 -8.01 2.59 -16.54
N VAL A 321 -8.58 1.71 -15.72
CA VAL A 321 -9.17 2.07 -14.41
C VAL A 321 -8.13 2.72 -13.48
N GLY A 322 -6.87 2.30 -13.57
CA GLY A 322 -5.78 2.90 -12.78
C GLY A 322 -5.54 4.38 -13.08
N ALA A 323 -5.90 4.86 -14.29
CA ALA A 323 -5.81 6.27 -14.64
C ALA A 323 -6.89 7.14 -13.96
N LEU A 324 -7.99 6.55 -13.46
CA LEU A 324 -9.08 7.25 -12.78
C LEU A 324 -8.73 7.66 -11.34
N TYR A 325 -7.76 6.99 -10.70
CA TYR A 325 -7.37 7.34 -9.35
C TYR A 325 -6.67 8.69 -9.34
N GLY A 326 -7.26 9.63 -8.61
CA GLY A 326 -6.83 11.00 -8.55
C GLY A 326 -7.83 12.00 -9.18
N PHE A 327 -9.03 11.54 -9.54
CA PHE A 327 -10.16 12.38 -9.96
C PHE A 327 -11.39 12.11 -9.11
#